data_7dff377c5c09daa7f98bd9dc78a5dc68
#
_entry.id   7dff377c5c09daa7f98bd9dc78a5dc68
#
_cell.length_a   1.000
_cell.length_b   1.000
_cell.length_c   1.000
_cell.angle_alpha   90.00
_cell.angle_beta   90.00
_cell.angle_gamma   90.00
#
_symmetry.space_group_name_H-M   'P 1'
#
loop_
_entity.id
_entity.type
_entity.pdbx_description
1 polymer ?
#
loop_
_entity_poly.entity_id
_entity_poly.type
_entity_poly.pdbx_seq_one_letter_code
_entity_poly.pdbx_strand_id
1 'polypeptide(L)'
;DLEGFCTTNHPGATGDGIEMVKELGAAFVDMEQIQTHPTVNPDTTTMYTEGVRGNGAILVNKEGKRFVNELETRDVVSAAILEQTDGTCYLLFDEAVRESLKAIEGYISAGIVEEGETPEELAEKIGMDGAALAETLKAYGEAQKAGKDEEFGRDSMELPLDQPKYYAALCAPAIHHTMGGVKINANTEVVKEDGSVIPGLYAAGEITGGVHGANRLGGNAV
;
A
#
# COMPACT_ATOMS: atom_id res chain seq x y z
N ASP A 1 6.03 1.25 -16.55
CA ASP A 1 6.95 2.34 -16.26
C ASP A 1 6.57 2.97 -14.93
N LEU A 2 7.54 3.18 -14.03
CA LEU A 2 7.36 3.77 -12.71
C LEU A 2 7.91 5.21 -12.62
N GLU A 3 8.23 5.79 -13.76
CA GLU A 3 8.67 7.19 -13.84
C GLU A 3 7.56 8.13 -13.34
N GLY A 4 7.90 9.03 -12.43
CA GLY A 4 6.94 9.96 -11.82
C GLY A 4 6.23 9.46 -10.56
N PHE A 5 6.39 8.17 -10.19
CA PHE A 5 5.90 7.69 -8.90
C PHE A 5 6.74 8.25 -7.75
N CYS A 6 6.08 8.63 -6.67
CA CYS A 6 6.77 8.89 -5.41
C CYS A 6 7.25 7.58 -4.77
N THR A 7 8.08 7.68 -3.74
CA THR A 7 8.61 6.51 -3.03
C THR A 7 8.46 6.67 -1.52
N THR A 8 8.22 5.57 -0.84
CA THR A 8 8.23 5.49 0.63
C THR A 8 9.64 5.31 1.19
N ASN A 9 10.65 5.12 0.32
CA ASN A 9 12.02 4.86 0.72
C ASN A 9 12.72 6.14 1.20
N HIS A 10 13.68 5.95 2.11
CA HIS A 10 14.56 7.03 2.56
C HIS A 10 15.39 7.58 1.37
N PRO A 11 15.64 8.90 1.30
CA PRO A 11 16.44 9.50 0.21
C PRO A 11 17.85 8.90 0.03
N GLY A 12 18.38 8.22 1.06
CA GLY A 12 19.64 7.49 0.98
C GLY A 12 19.56 6.10 0.33
N ALA A 13 18.36 5.63 -0.05
CA ALA A 13 18.21 4.39 -0.80
C ALA A 13 18.46 4.63 -2.29
N THR A 14 19.75 4.77 -2.65
CA THR A 14 20.24 5.19 -3.98
C THR A 14 20.72 4.03 -4.84
N GLY A 15 20.66 2.79 -4.35
CA GLY A 15 21.10 1.62 -5.10
C GLY A 15 22.62 1.38 -5.10
N ASP A 16 23.37 2.06 -4.24
CA ASP A 16 24.85 1.98 -4.20
C ASP A 16 25.34 0.54 -4.08
N GLY A 17 24.66 -0.29 -3.28
CA GLY A 17 25.02 -1.70 -3.14
C GLY A 17 24.90 -2.50 -4.44
N ILE A 18 23.90 -2.20 -5.25
CA ILE A 18 23.70 -2.81 -6.57
C ILE A 18 24.86 -2.43 -7.51
N GLU A 19 25.22 -1.15 -7.58
CA GLU A 19 26.33 -0.68 -8.43
C GLU A 19 27.66 -1.28 -8.00
N MET A 20 27.97 -1.33 -6.70
CA MET A 20 29.20 -1.93 -6.17
C MET A 20 29.35 -3.41 -6.57
N VAL A 21 28.30 -4.20 -6.45
CA VAL A 21 28.40 -5.64 -6.76
C VAL A 21 28.35 -5.91 -8.27
N LYS A 22 27.72 -5.05 -9.03
CA LYS A 22 27.69 -5.09 -10.50
C LYS A 22 29.10 -4.97 -11.09
N GLU A 23 29.94 -4.07 -10.56
CA GLU A 23 31.35 -3.92 -10.96
C GLU A 23 32.17 -5.21 -10.70
N LEU A 24 31.76 -6.04 -9.74
CA LEU A 24 32.40 -7.31 -9.42
C LEU A 24 31.89 -8.49 -10.27
N GLY A 25 30.92 -8.23 -11.16
CA GLY A 25 30.32 -9.24 -12.04
C GLY A 25 29.26 -10.11 -11.36
N ALA A 26 28.59 -9.60 -10.34
CA ALA A 26 27.47 -10.30 -9.71
C ALA A 26 26.31 -10.51 -10.69
N ALA A 27 25.65 -11.65 -10.57
CA ALA A 27 24.38 -11.91 -11.23
C ALA A 27 23.22 -11.24 -10.47
N PHE A 28 22.17 -10.90 -11.21
CA PHE A 28 20.95 -10.31 -10.69
C PHE A 28 19.76 -11.18 -11.06
N VAL A 29 18.66 -11.05 -10.30
CA VAL A 29 17.42 -11.77 -10.54
C VAL A 29 16.22 -10.87 -10.24
N ASP A 30 15.15 -11.00 -11.02
CA ASP A 30 13.86 -10.30 -10.86
C ASP A 30 13.97 -8.76 -10.84
N MET A 31 14.96 -8.16 -11.50
CA MET A 31 15.23 -6.70 -11.46
C MET A 31 14.07 -5.86 -12.02
N GLU A 32 13.19 -6.44 -12.82
CA GLU A 32 11.96 -5.81 -13.32
C GLU A 32 10.82 -5.81 -12.29
N GLN A 33 10.97 -6.56 -11.20
CA GLN A 33 9.94 -6.69 -10.17
C GLN A 33 10.12 -5.61 -9.09
N ILE A 34 9.21 -4.64 -9.09
CA ILE A 34 9.18 -3.55 -8.09
C ILE A 34 7.79 -3.50 -7.49
N GLN A 35 7.70 -3.59 -6.16
CA GLN A 35 6.42 -3.52 -5.47
C GLN A 35 6.04 -2.08 -5.16
N THR A 36 4.82 -1.69 -5.51
CA THR A 36 4.20 -0.45 -5.04
C THR A 36 3.41 -0.70 -3.75
N HIS A 37 3.32 0.32 -2.90
CA HIS A 37 2.37 0.35 -1.78
C HIS A 37 1.16 1.17 -2.20
N PRO A 38 -0.09 0.65 -2.11
CA PRO A 38 -1.26 1.30 -2.67
C PRO A 38 -1.70 2.55 -1.90
N THR A 39 -1.46 2.60 -0.58
CA THR A 39 -1.98 3.65 0.29
C THR A 39 -0.85 4.54 0.84
N VAL A 40 -0.42 5.50 0.03
CA VAL A 40 0.60 6.49 0.38
C VAL A 40 0.05 7.88 0.11
N ASN A 41 0.24 8.82 1.03
CA ASN A 41 -0.11 10.22 0.79
C ASN A 41 0.80 10.78 -0.31
N PRO A 42 0.26 11.27 -1.44
CA PRO A 42 1.09 11.69 -2.58
C PRO A 42 1.90 12.96 -2.30
N ASP A 43 1.45 13.82 -1.39
CA ASP A 43 2.10 15.11 -1.10
C ASP A 43 3.26 14.97 -0.11
N THR A 44 3.11 14.08 0.88
CA THR A 44 4.08 13.91 1.97
C THR A 44 4.89 12.62 1.88
N THR A 45 4.55 11.72 0.95
CA THR A 45 5.09 10.36 0.81
C THR A 45 4.92 9.48 2.07
N THR A 46 4.02 9.88 2.96
CA THR A 46 3.72 9.12 4.18
C THR A 46 2.89 7.90 3.84
N MET A 47 3.39 6.73 4.19
CA MET A 47 2.71 5.46 4.02
C MET A 47 1.65 5.25 5.11
N TYR A 48 0.41 5.06 4.72
CA TYR A 48 -0.63 4.54 5.62
C TYR A 48 -0.49 3.01 5.70
N THR A 49 -0.24 2.50 6.90
CA THR A 49 -0.02 1.06 7.09
C THR A 49 -1.21 0.21 6.62
N GLU A 50 -0.93 -0.98 6.10
CA GLU A 50 -1.97 -1.95 5.70
C GLU A 50 -2.96 -2.28 6.83
N GLY A 51 -2.54 -2.16 8.08
CA GLY A 51 -3.40 -2.37 9.24
C GLY A 51 -4.66 -1.51 9.24
N VAL A 52 -4.63 -0.30 8.63
CA VAL A 52 -5.84 0.54 8.54
C VAL A 52 -6.92 -0.15 7.69
N ARG A 53 -6.54 -0.70 6.51
CA ARG A 53 -7.45 -1.50 5.67
C ARG A 53 -7.83 -2.82 6.33
N GLY A 54 -6.86 -3.49 6.95
CA GLY A 54 -7.08 -4.74 7.69
C GLY A 54 -8.09 -4.59 8.82
N ASN A 55 -8.08 -3.46 9.52
CA ASN A 55 -9.00 -3.18 10.63
C ASN A 55 -10.36 -2.62 10.19
N GLY A 56 -10.63 -2.48 8.91
CA GLY A 56 -11.96 -2.15 8.43
C GLY A 56 -12.07 -0.96 7.48
N ALA A 57 -11.01 -0.17 7.28
CA ALA A 57 -11.07 0.93 6.32
C ALA A 57 -11.35 0.43 4.89
N ILE A 58 -12.03 1.26 4.11
CA ILE A 58 -12.34 1.02 2.69
C ILE A 58 -11.62 2.03 1.80
N LEU A 59 -11.54 1.74 0.51
CA LEU A 59 -11.05 2.65 -0.51
C LEU A 59 -12.21 3.19 -1.33
N VAL A 60 -12.33 4.51 -1.41
CA VAL A 60 -13.35 5.18 -2.23
C VAL A 60 -12.69 6.12 -3.24
N ASN A 61 -13.24 6.16 -4.43
CA ASN A 61 -12.82 7.08 -5.48
C ASN A 61 -13.41 8.49 -5.27
N LYS A 62 -13.10 9.43 -6.15
CA LYS A 62 -13.62 10.82 -6.06
C LYS A 62 -15.14 10.92 -6.20
N GLU A 63 -15.77 9.91 -6.78
CA GLU A 63 -17.22 9.78 -6.91
C GLU A 63 -17.89 9.17 -5.66
N GLY A 64 -17.12 8.92 -4.58
CA GLY A 64 -17.62 8.37 -3.32
C GLY A 64 -17.94 6.88 -3.35
N LYS A 65 -17.39 6.12 -4.31
CA LYS A 65 -17.68 4.69 -4.51
C LYS A 65 -16.47 3.82 -4.25
N ARG A 66 -16.70 2.64 -3.67
CA ARG A 66 -15.71 1.55 -3.67
C ARG A 66 -15.45 1.07 -5.09
N PHE A 67 -14.28 0.52 -5.33
CA PHE A 67 -13.87 0.07 -6.67
C PHE A 67 -13.00 -1.18 -6.67
N VAL A 68 -12.65 -1.71 -5.49
CA VAL A 68 -11.79 -2.90 -5.34
C VAL A 68 -12.03 -3.57 -3.98
N ASN A 69 -11.69 -4.85 -3.86
CA ASN A 69 -11.47 -5.48 -2.56
C ASN A 69 -10.18 -4.91 -1.95
N GLU A 70 -10.30 -4.20 -0.87
CA GLU A 70 -9.19 -3.50 -0.22
C GLU A 70 -8.13 -4.44 0.38
N LEU A 71 -8.44 -5.72 0.53
CA LEU A 71 -7.56 -6.73 1.10
C LEU A 71 -6.85 -7.59 0.04
N GLU A 72 -7.06 -7.29 -1.24
CA GLU A 72 -6.28 -7.88 -2.32
C GLU A 72 -4.80 -7.52 -2.23
N THR A 73 -3.98 -8.20 -3.02
CA THR A 73 -2.54 -7.97 -3.06
C THR A 73 -2.20 -6.54 -3.49
N ARG A 74 -1.04 -6.04 -3.10
CA ARG A 74 -0.63 -4.64 -3.32
C ARG A 74 -0.65 -4.23 -4.79
N ASP A 75 -0.25 -5.12 -5.68
CA ASP A 75 -0.26 -4.91 -7.13
C ASP A 75 -1.68 -4.75 -7.66
N VAL A 76 -2.62 -5.59 -7.24
CA VAL A 76 -4.03 -5.51 -7.63
C VAL A 76 -4.66 -4.21 -7.14
N VAL A 77 -4.48 -3.87 -5.85
CA VAL A 77 -5.04 -2.64 -5.28
C VAL A 77 -4.40 -1.40 -5.92
N SER A 78 -3.07 -1.41 -6.14
CA SER A 78 -2.39 -0.29 -6.80
C SER A 78 -2.89 -0.09 -8.23
N ALA A 79 -3.05 -1.17 -9.01
CA ALA A 79 -3.58 -1.09 -10.37
C ALA A 79 -5.01 -0.51 -10.39
N ALA A 80 -5.88 -0.96 -9.48
CA ALA A 80 -7.24 -0.45 -9.37
C ALA A 80 -7.29 1.04 -8.99
N ILE A 81 -6.37 1.53 -8.14
CA ILE A 81 -6.27 2.97 -7.81
C ILE A 81 -5.83 3.78 -9.03
N LEU A 82 -4.86 3.28 -9.80
CA LEU A 82 -4.36 3.97 -11.00
C LEU A 82 -5.41 4.12 -12.11
N GLU A 83 -6.45 3.27 -12.10
CA GLU A 83 -7.60 3.38 -13.00
C GLU A 83 -8.61 4.46 -12.55
N GLN A 84 -8.52 4.96 -11.31
CA GLN A 84 -9.40 6.01 -10.83
C GLN A 84 -8.96 7.40 -11.32
N THR A 85 -9.83 8.38 -11.18
CA THR A 85 -9.57 9.77 -11.55
C THR A 85 -8.28 10.29 -10.89
N ASP A 86 -7.35 10.78 -11.70
CA ASP A 86 -6.02 11.26 -11.32
C ASP A 86 -5.12 10.17 -10.67
N GLY A 87 -5.46 8.88 -10.78
CA GLY A 87 -4.70 7.79 -10.16
C GLY A 87 -4.70 7.86 -8.63
N THR A 88 -5.74 8.43 -8.03
CA THR A 88 -5.86 8.63 -6.58
C THR A 88 -7.18 8.09 -6.03
N CYS A 89 -7.22 7.84 -4.72
CA CYS A 89 -8.42 7.50 -3.97
C CYS A 89 -8.35 8.05 -2.55
N TYR A 90 -9.37 7.82 -1.77
CA TYR A 90 -9.38 8.10 -0.34
C TYR A 90 -9.45 6.80 0.46
N LEU A 91 -8.56 6.67 1.45
CA LEU A 91 -8.67 5.67 2.51
C LEU A 91 -9.66 6.20 3.54
N LEU A 92 -10.84 5.57 3.60
CA LEU A 92 -11.96 6.01 4.42
C LEU A 92 -12.13 5.08 5.63
N PHE A 93 -12.30 5.66 6.80
CA PHE A 93 -12.52 4.93 8.05
C PHE A 93 -13.34 5.77 9.04
N ASP A 94 -13.80 5.13 10.11
CA ASP A 94 -14.57 5.76 11.18
C ASP A 94 -13.83 5.77 12.52
N GLU A 95 -14.50 6.24 13.57
CA GLU A 95 -13.92 6.32 14.91
C GLU A 95 -13.54 4.93 15.46
N ALA A 96 -14.30 3.87 15.14
CA ALA A 96 -13.98 2.52 15.60
C ALA A 96 -12.67 1.99 14.99
N VAL A 97 -12.45 2.24 13.71
CA VAL A 97 -11.16 1.90 13.05
C VAL A 97 -10.02 2.75 13.62
N ARG A 98 -10.24 4.05 13.86
CA ARG A 98 -9.25 4.94 14.48
C ARG A 98 -8.79 4.40 15.83
N GLU A 99 -9.72 4.07 16.72
CA GLU A 99 -9.42 3.54 18.05
C GLU A 99 -8.70 2.18 18.01
N SER A 100 -8.92 1.39 16.96
CA SER A 100 -8.33 0.06 16.80
C SER A 100 -6.83 0.08 16.49
N LEU A 101 -6.28 1.22 16.00
CA LEU A 101 -4.91 1.28 15.50
C LEU A 101 -4.20 2.59 15.84
N LYS A 102 -3.32 2.55 16.83
CA LYS A 102 -2.58 3.73 17.33
C LYS A 102 -1.81 4.51 16.26
N ALA A 103 -1.40 3.87 15.15
CA ALA A 103 -0.69 4.55 14.07
C ALA A 103 -1.51 5.69 13.44
N ILE A 104 -2.84 5.59 13.45
CA ILE A 104 -3.75 6.59 12.88
C ILE A 104 -3.60 7.95 13.57
N GLU A 105 -3.34 7.97 14.88
CA GLU A 105 -3.10 9.22 15.62
C GLU A 105 -1.92 10.01 15.06
N GLY A 106 -0.90 9.31 14.55
CA GLY A 106 0.24 9.94 13.88
C GLY A 106 -0.16 10.64 12.58
N TYR A 107 -1.04 10.03 11.79
CA TYR A 107 -1.53 10.60 10.54
C TYR A 107 -2.42 11.82 10.76
N ILE A 108 -3.32 11.76 11.76
CA ILE A 108 -4.18 12.88 12.16
C ILE A 108 -3.31 14.04 12.66
N SER A 109 -2.34 13.76 13.54
CA SER A 109 -1.42 14.78 14.08
C SER A 109 -0.54 15.42 13.00
N ALA A 110 -0.24 14.69 11.92
CA ALA A 110 0.49 15.18 10.77
C ALA A 110 -0.36 16.06 9.83
N GLY A 111 -1.69 16.14 10.06
CA GLY A 111 -2.60 16.93 9.23
C GLY A 111 -2.83 16.37 7.83
N ILE A 112 -2.68 15.06 7.65
CA ILE A 112 -2.85 14.37 6.35
C ILE A 112 -4.13 13.53 6.30
N VAL A 113 -5.03 13.74 7.25
CA VAL A 113 -6.34 13.09 7.33
C VAL A 113 -7.39 14.17 7.56
N GLU A 114 -8.41 14.19 6.70
CA GLU A 114 -9.60 15.02 6.89
C GLU A 114 -10.61 14.30 7.78
N GLU A 115 -11.36 15.06 8.59
CA GLU A 115 -12.37 14.52 9.49
C GLU A 115 -13.73 15.22 9.34
N GLY A 116 -14.83 14.50 9.57
CA GLY A 116 -16.18 15.02 9.59
C GLY A 116 -17.05 14.28 10.60
N GLU A 117 -18.03 14.96 11.19
CA GLU A 117 -18.98 14.34 12.13
C GLU A 117 -19.98 13.43 11.39
N THR A 118 -20.22 13.70 10.11
CA THR A 118 -21.07 12.90 9.22
C THR A 118 -20.35 12.61 7.90
N PRO A 119 -20.78 11.59 7.16
CA PRO A 119 -20.24 11.33 5.81
C PRO A 119 -20.38 12.54 4.87
N GLU A 120 -21.48 13.27 4.97
CA GLU A 120 -21.76 14.43 4.13
C GLU A 120 -20.80 15.60 4.47
N GLU A 121 -20.54 15.86 5.75
CA GLU A 121 -19.58 16.87 6.18
C GLU A 121 -18.16 16.53 5.72
N LEU A 122 -17.76 15.26 5.87
CA LEU A 122 -16.47 14.80 5.38
C LEU A 122 -16.36 14.94 3.86
N ALA A 123 -17.39 14.53 3.12
CA ALA A 123 -17.44 14.63 1.66
C ALA A 123 -17.33 16.08 1.18
N GLU A 124 -18.00 17.03 1.84
CA GLU A 124 -17.87 18.45 1.52
C GLU A 124 -16.42 18.95 1.64
N LYS A 125 -15.72 18.55 2.71
CA LYS A 125 -14.30 18.93 2.95
C LYS A 125 -13.34 18.43 1.88
N ILE A 126 -13.60 17.21 1.34
CA ILE A 126 -12.74 16.58 0.33
C ILE A 126 -13.26 16.74 -1.11
N GLY A 127 -14.32 17.52 -1.30
CA GLY A 127 -14.89 17.81 -2.63
C GLY A 127 -15.58 16.61 -3.29
N MET A 128 -16.21 15.75 -2.49
CA MET A 128 -16.89 14.51 -2.90
C MET A 128 -18.41 14.64 -2.80
N ASP A 129 -19.15 13.80 -3.53
CA ASP A 129 -20.61 13.72 -3.37
C ASP A 129 -20.98 13.03 -2.05
N GLY A 130 -21.55 13.79 -1.12
CA GLY A 130 -21.92 13.30 0.20
C GLY A 130 -23.00 12.22 0.18
N ALA A 131 -23.95 12.30 -0.75
CA ALA A 131 -25.01 11.29 -0.88
C ALA A 131 -24.42 9.95 -1.39
N ALA A 132 -23.51 10.01 -2.36
CA ALA A 132 -22.82 8.82 -2.86
C ALA A 132 -21.95 8.18 -1.78
N LEU A 133 -21.24 8.99 -0.98
CA LEU A 133 -20.43 8.48 0.12
C LEU A 133 -21.29 7.80 1.20
N ALA A 134 -22.38 8.44 1.61
CA ALA A 134 -23.31 7.88 2.60
C ALA A 134 -23.95 6.56 2.12
N GLU A 135 -24.30 6.46 0.83
CA GLU A 135 -24.80 5.21 0.23
C GLU A 135 -23.74 4.10 0.25
N THR A 136 -22.50 4.43 -0.08
CA THR A 136 -21.36 3.48 -0.05
C THR A 136 -21.11 2.94 1.35
N LEU A 137 -21.09 3.81 2.38
CA LEU A 137 -20.92 3.39 3.77
C LEU A 137 -22.08 2.51 4.25
N LYS A 138 -23.31 2.87 3.88
CA LYS A 138 -24.50 2.08 4.19
C LYS A 138 -24.42 0.69 3.54
N ALA A 139 -24.09 0.62 2.25
CA ALA A 139 -23.97 -0.64 1.52
C ALA A 139 -22.87 -1.54 2.14
N TYR A 140 -21.71 -0.95 2.49
CA TYR A 140 -20.65 -1.68 3.18
C TYR A 140 -21.10 -2.21 4.55
N GLY A 141 -21.78 -1.40 5.37
CA GLY A 141 -22.32 -1.83 6.66
C GLY A 141 -23.38 -2.94 6.53
N GLU A 142 -24.19 -2.94 5.47
CA GLU A 142 -25.14 -4.00 5.15
C GLU A 142 -24.42 -5.31 4.76
N ALA A 143 -23.39 -5.22 3.93
CA ALA A 143 -22.54 -6.36 3.55
C ALA A 143 -21.82 -6.96 4.77
N GLN A 144 -21.29 -6.11 5.66
CA GLN A 144 -20.67 -6.53 6.91
C GLN A 144 -21.65 -7.30 7.81
N LYS A 145 -22.87 -6.79 7.99
CA LYS A 145 -23.93 -7.48 8.76
C LYS A 145 -24.37 -8.79 8.13
N ALA A 146 -24.37 -8.87 6.80
CA ALA A 146 -24.66 -10.10 6.06
C ALA A 146 -23.49 -11.11 6.10
N GLY A 147 -22.30 -10.69 6.52
CA GLY A 147 -21.09 -11.51 6.52
C GLY A 147 -20.58 -11.84 5.13
N LYS A 148 -20.97 -11.04 4.11
CA LYS A 148 -20.58 -11.28 2.71
C LYS A 148 -20.57 -9.98 1.91
N ASP A 149 -19.46 -9.69 1.28
CA ASP A 149 -19.32 -8.63 0.28
C ASP A 149 -19.57 -9.19 -1.13
N GLU A 150 -20.80 -9.02 -1.63
CA GLU A 150 -21.21 -9.52 -2.95
C GLU A 150 -20.57 -8.73 -4.10
N GLU A 151 -20.14 -7.50 -3.85
CA GLU A 151 -19.67 -6.61 -4.89
C GLU A 151 -18.18 -6.81 -5.21
N PHE A 152 -17.34 -6.89 -4.17
CA PHE A 152 -15.88 -6.99 -4.33
C PHE A 152 -15.27 -8.26 -3.71
N GLY A 153 -16.07 -9.05 -2.98
CA GLY A 153 -15.62 -10.33 -2.42
C GLY A 153 -14.65 -10.18 -1.25
N ARG A 154 -14.74 -9.08 -0.47
CA ARG A 154 -13.92 -8.90 0.72
C ARG A 154 -14.31 -9.88 1.82
N ASP A 155 -13.40 -10.77 2.20
CA ASP A 155 -13.65 -11.85 3.14
C ASP A 155 -13.67 -11.41 4.62
N SER A 156 -12.92 -10.35 4.97
CA SER A 156 -12.83 -9.82 6.33
C SER A 156 -13.41 -8.42 6.42
N MET A 157 -14.53 -8.30 7.13
CA MET A 157 -15.24 -7.05 7.40
C MET A 157 -15.58 -6.99 8.89
N GLU A 158 -14.61 -6.61 9.73
CA GLU A 158 -14.78 -6.66 11.18
C GLU A 158 -15.66 -5.53 11.72
N LEU A 159 -15.56 -4.35 11.13
CA LEU A 159 -16.25 -3.14 11.57
C LEU A 159 -17.21 -2.61 10.50
N PRO A 160 -18.44 -2.16 10.85
CA PRO A 160 -19.45 -1.72 9.89
C PRO A 160 -19.24 -0.31 9.32
N LEU A 161 -18.29 0.46 9.81
CA LEU A 161 -18.07 1.88 9.47
C LEU A 161 -19.31 2.76 9.74
N ASP A 162 -19.92 2.60 10.90
CA ASP A 162 -21.13 3.32 11.32
C ASP A 162 -20.94 4.15 12.62
N GLN A 163 -19.70 4.28 13.09
CA GLN A 163 -19.40 5.05 14.30
C GLN A 163 -18.91 6.46 13.93
N PRO A 164 -19.67 7.54 14.25
CA PRO A 164 -19.14 8.89 14.09
C PRO A 164 -17.92 9.08 15.02
N LYS A 165 -16.88 9.74 14.56
CA LYS A 165 -16.60 10.51 13.35
C LYS A 165 -16.14 9.66 12.18
N TYR A 166 -16.03 10.32 11.02
CA TYR A 166 -15.52 9.74 9.78
C TYR A 166 -14.24 10.46 9.34
N TYR A 167 -13.35 9.71 8.72
CA TYR A 167 -12.00 10.15 8.36
C TYR A 167 -11.68 9.76 6.93
N ALA A 168 -10.99 10.62 6.20
CA ALA A 168 -10.52 10.36 4.84
C ALA A 168 -9.06 10.79 4.67
N ALA A 169 -8.25 9.90 4.14
CA ALA A 169 -6.85 10.15 3.82
C ALA A 169 -6.62 9.98 2.32
N LEU A 170 -6.09 11.02 1.65
CA LEU A 170 -5.77 10.95 0.23
C LEU A 170 -4.65 9.95 0.00
N CYS A 171 -4.83 9.06 -0.98
CA CYS A 171 -3.90 7.98 -1.31
C CYS A 171 -3.58 7.92 -2.79
N ALA A 172 -2.34 7.58 -3.10
CA ALA A 172 -1.86 7.13 -4.40
C ALA A 172 -0.86 5.97 -4.21
N PRO A 173 -0.67 5.10 -5.22
CA PRO A 173 0.39 4.12 -5.19
C PRO A 173 1.78 4.78 -5.22
N ALA A 174 2.72 4.21 -4.46
CA ALA A 174 4.11 4.67 -4.42
C ALA A 174 5.08 3.48 -4.48
N ILE A 175 6.28 3.69 -5.03
CA ILE A 175 7.36 2.71 -5.01
C ILE A 175 7.72 2.40 -3.55
N HIS A 176 7.79 1.10 -3.21
CA HIS A 176 7.97 0.69 -1.82
C HIS A 176 9.13 -0.29 -1.63
N HIS A 177 9.18 -1.39 -2.37
CA HIS A 177 10.15 -2.47 -2.16
C HIS A 177 10.70 -2.98 -3.49
N THR A 178 12.03 -3.13 -3.56
CA THR A 178 12.67 -3.81 -4.68
C THR A 178 12.56 -5.32 -4.48
N MET A 179 11.88 -6.02 -5.38
CA MET A 179 11.73 -7.48 -5.34
C MET A 179 12.94 -8.16 -5.94
N GLY A 180 13.47 -7.56 -7.01
CA GLY A 180 14.71 -7.96 -7.66
C GLY A 180 15.94 -7.49 -6.91
N GLY A 181 17.07 -8.12 -7.22
CA GLY A 181 18.34 -7.78 -6.57
C GLY A 181 19.45 -8.76 -6.90
N VAL A 182 20.46 -8.74 -6.06
CA VAL A 182 21.66 -9.58 -6.18
C VAL A 182 21.30 -11.06 -6.00
N LYS A 183 21.81 -11.90 -6.90
CA LYS A 183 21.64 -13.36 -6.82
C LYS A 183 22.61 -13.96 -5.81
N ILE A 184 22.08 -14.71 -4.85
CA ILE A 184 22.86 -15.43 -3.83
C ILE A 184 22.58 -16.93 -3.84
N ASN A 185 23.48 -17.71 -3.27
CA ASN A 185 23.26 -19.13 -2.99
C ASN A 185 22.73 -19.35 -1.54
N ALA A 186 22.52 -20.60 -1.16
CA ALA A 186 22.02 -20.98 0.16
C ALA A 186 22.97 -20.61 1.34
N ASN A 187 24.21 -20.25 1.04
CA ASN A 187 25.18 -19.78 2.03
C ASN A 187 25.30 -18.25 2.05
N THR A 188 24.36 -17.54 1.39
CA THR A 188 24.35 -16.07 1.23
C THR A 188 25.53 -15.49 0.42
N GLU A 189 26.32 -16.36 -0.25
CA GLU A 189 27.42 -15.93 -1.09
C GLU A 189 26.87 -15.38 -2.41
N VAL A 190 27.38 -14.23 -2.85
CA VAL A 190 27.02 -13.63 -4.15
C VAL A 190 27.60 -14.48 -5.29
N VAL A 191 26.77 -14.76 -6.30
CA VAL A 191 27.16 -15.57 -7.45
C VAL A 191 27.19 -14.75 -8.73
N LYS A 192 27.98 -15.22 -9.70
CA LYS A 192 28.03 -14.70 -11.08
C LYS A 192 26.97 -15.39 -11.95
N GLU A 193 26.83 -14.95 -13.20
CA GLU A 193 25.89 -15.53 -14.16
C GLU A 193 26.17 -17.04 -14.46
N ASP A 194 27.43 -17.46 -14.39
CA ASP A 194 27.83 -18.85 -14.55
C ASP A 194 27.62 -19.71 -13.28
N GLY A 195 27.10 -19.11 -12.21
CA GLY A 195 26.87 -19.76 -10.91
C GLY A 195 28.11 -19.84 -10.02
N SER A 196 29.27 -19.38 -10.46
CA SER A 196 30.47 -19.33 -9.61
C SER A 196 30.33 -18.28 -8.50
N VAL A 197 30.87 -18.58 -7.33
CA VAL A 197 30.86 -17.66 -6.18
C VAL A 197 31.87 -16.52 -6.39
N ILE A 198 31.53 -15.31 -5.98
CA ILE A 198 32.48 -14.21 -5.83
C ILE A 198 33.11 -14.35 -4.43
N PRO A 199 34.41 -14.70 -4.33
CA PRO A 199 35.01 -15.02 -3.03
C PRO A 199 34.99 -13.84 -2.05
N GLY A 200 34.47 -14.10 -0.83
CA GLY A 200 34.43 -13.10 0.25
C GLY A 200 33.32 -12.07 0.14
N LEU A 201 32.41 -12.21 -0.86
CA LEU A 201 31.25 -11.33 -1.04
C LEU A 201 29.97 -12.05 -0.64
N TYR A 202 29.22 -11.44 0.29
CA TYR A 202 27.93 -11.95 0.80
C TYR A 202 26.88 -10.85 0.72
N ALA A 203 25.61 -11.24 0.55
CA ALA A 203 24.49 -10.32 0.57
C ALA A 203 23.29 -10.91 1.30
N ALA A 204 22.53 -10.04 1.98
CA ALA A 204 21.28 -10.40 2.66
C ALA A 204 20.36 -9.17 2.74
N GLY A 205 19.07 -9.40 2.92
CA GLY A 205 18.06 -8.35 3.02
C GLY A 205 17.52 -7.91 1.65
N GLU A 206 16.93 -6.73 1.59
CA GLU A 206 16.24 -6.21 0.39
C GLU A 206 17.15 -6.11 -0.85
N ILE A 207 18.47 -6.01 -0.69
CA ILE A 207 19.43 -6.01 -1.80
C ILE A 207 19.42 -7.33 -2.57
N THR A 208 18.96 -8.44 -1.99
CA THR A 208 18.91 -9.75 -2.64
C THR A 208 17.61 -9.95 -3.39
N GLY A 209 17.68 -10.46 -4.62
CA GLY A 209 16.50 -10.82 -5.41
C GLY A 209 16.16 -12.30 -5.34
N GLY A 210 14.97 -12.66 -5.88
CA GLY A 210 14.51 -14.05 -6.01
C GLY A 210 13.87 -14.66 -4.75
N VAL A 211 13.77 -13.91 -3.65
CA VAL A 211 13.14 -14.38 -2.41
C VAL A 211 11.63 -14.29 -2.47
N HIS A 212 11.10 -13.19 -3.00
CA HIS A 212 9.68 -12.86 -2.94
C HIS A 212 8.94 -13.00 -4.29
N GLY A 213 9.65 -13.22 -5.39
CA GLY A 213 9.05 -13.20 -6.72
C GLY A 213 8.41 -11.84 -7.05
N ALA A 214 7.25 -11.85 -7.70
CA ALA A 214 6.58 -10.64 -8.17
C ALA A 214 5.80 -9.88 -7.10
N ASN A 215 5.49 -10.50 -5.94
CA ASN A 215 4.67 -9.87 -4.91
C ASN A 215 5.05 -10.36 -3.51
N ARG A 216 5.19 -9.42 -2.57
CA ARG A 216 5.56 -9.67 -1.17
C ARG A 216 4.41 -9.26 -0.25
N LEU A 217 4.07 -10.12 0.71
CA LEU A 217 3.12 -9.77 1.77
C LEU A 217 3.75 -8.77 2.75
N GLY A 218 2.94 -7.87 3.27
CA GLY A 218 3.34 -6.87 4.25
C GLY A 218 4.03 -7.52 5.47
N GLY A 219 5.07 -6.85 6.00
CA GLY A 219 5.83 -7.36 7.14
C GLY A 219 6.93 -8.38 6.81
N ASN A 220 6.97 -8.93 5.59
CA ASN A 220 7.93 -9.97 5.19
C ASN A 220 9.17 -9.43 4.45
N ALA A 221 9.47 -8.15 4.55
CA ALA A 221 10.74 -7.60 4.06
C ALA A 221 11.91 -8.14 4.91
N VAL A 222 12.85 -8.82 4.30
CA VAL A 222 14.05 -9.40 4.91
C VAL A 222 15.26 -9.08 4.06
#